data_0884311e2e4406ae1819a7280add8f3b
#
_entry.id   0884311e2e4406ae1819a7280add8f3b
#
_cell.length_a   1.000
_cell.length_b   1.000
_cell.length_c   1.000
_cell.angle_alpha   90.00
_cell.angle_beta   90.00
_cell.angle_gamma   90.00
#
_symmetry.space_group_name_H-M   'P 1'
#
loop_
_entity.id
_entity.type
_entity.pdbx_description
1 polymer ?
#
loop_
_entity_poly.entity_id
_entity_poly.type
_entity_poly.pdbx_seq_one_letter_code
_entity_poly.pdbx_strand_id
1 'polypeptide(L)'
;MKKQRTGLSLLFIRVINKLYLRKESSRRYVNNVANAFKIGYKLLDFSASYGNMDLIGEAIRRSGVDRKSLFITTRVSNGAQLNHTVREVFLRNIKEMGIDYVDLLQFHWPVTELYLDTWREMERLKDEGYVRHLGVANCHQHHLEEIFKICKYKPEIGQFEIHPLFTQKTLIEYYK
;
A
#
# COMPACT_ATOMS: atom_id res chain seq x y z
N MET A 1 -21.58 34.82 38.19
CA MET A 1 -22.05 34.77 36.78
C MET A 1 -21.17 33.78 35.97
N LYS A 2 -21.66 32.59 35.71
CA LYS A 2 -20.96 31.64 34.81
C LYS A 2 -21.30 32.02 33.36
N LYS A 3 -20.31 32.50 32.58
CA LYS A 3 -20.46 32.71 31.15
C LYS A 3 -20.75 31.36 30.49
N GLN A 4 -21.97 31.20 29.98
CA GLN A 4 -22.27 30.09 29.08
C GLN A 4 -21.38 30.22 27.84
N ARG A 5 -20.45 29.25 27.64
CA ARG A 5 -19.71 29.13 26.40
C ARG A 5 -20.70 28.68 25.32
N THR A 6 -20.87 29.47 24.30
CA THR A 6 -21.79 29.20 23.19
C THR A 6 -21.36 27.94 22.47
N GLY A 7 -22.30 27.12 21.97
CA GLY A 7 -22.03 25.84 21.28
C GLY A 7 -21.01 25.94 20.13
N LEU A 8 -20.91 27.11 19.48
CA LEU A 8 -19.90 27.39 18.44
C LEU A 8 -18.46 27.36 18.99
N SER A 9 -18.22 27.90 20.19
CA SER A 9 -16.86 27.91 20.78
C SER A 9 -16.37 26.50 21.14
N LEU A 10 -17.27 25.62 21.57
CA LEU A 10 -16.95 24.24 21.90
C LEU A 10 -16.66 23.39 20.62
N LEU A 11 -17.41 23.65 19.54
CA LEU A 11 -17.18 23.01 18.24
C LEU A 11 -15.82 23.42 17.68
N PHE A 12 -15.48 24.71 17.72
CA PHE A 12 -14.21 25.23 17.24
C PHE A 12 -13.01 24.65 18.00
N ILE A 13 -13.09 24.56 19.33
CA ILE A 13 -12.06 23.93 20.17
C ILE A 13 -11.89 22.45 19.83
N ARG A 14 -12.99 21.71 19.58
CA ARG A 14 -12.93 20.30 19.17
C ARG A 14 -12.26 20.12 17.81
N VAL A 15 -12.55 20.97 16.85
CA VAL A 15 -11.93 20.94 15.53
C VAL A 15 -10.43 21.23 15.61
N ILE A 16 -10.02 22.26 16.35
CA ILE A 16 -8.60 22.60 16.56
C ILE A 16 -7.87 21.45 17.25
N ASN A 17 -8.43 20.89 18.32
CA ASN A 17 -7.80 19.75 19.01
C ASN A 17 -7.66 18.53 18.09
N LYS A 18 -8.67 18.22 17.27
CA LYS A 18 -8.61 17.12 16.30
C LYS A 18 -7.51 17.36 15.25
N LEU A 19 -7.38 18.57 14.73
CA LEU A 19 -6.33 18.94 13.77
C LEU A 19 -4.94 18.87 14.41
N TYR A 20 -4.79 19.35 15.64
CA TYR A 20 -3.54 19.28 16.38
C TYR A 20 -3.10 17.83 16.62
N LEU A 21 -4.00 16.98 17.13
CA LEU A 21 -3.74 15.57 17.37
C LEU A 21 -3.39 14.81 16.07
N ARG A 22 -4.06 15.16 14.97
CA ARG A 22 -3.72 14.59 13.65
C ARG A 22 -2.31 14.98 13.20
N LYS A 23 -1.93 16.24 13.36
CA LYS A 23 -0.59 16.75 13.02
C LYS A 23 0.50 16.09 13.87
N GLU A 24 0.28 15.96 15.17
CA GLU A 24 1.18 15.28 16.11
C GLU A 24 1.36 13.80 15.75
N SER A 25 0.25 13.10 15.48
CA SER A 25 0.23 11.70 15.04
C SER A 25 0.99 11.51 13.73
N SER A 26 0.78 12.37 12.74
CA SER A 26 1.48 12.33 11.45
C SER A 26 2.99 12.53 11.62
N ARG A 27 3.40 13.51 12.43
CA ARG A 27 4.81 13.77 12.72
C ARG A 27 5.50 12.58 13.40
N ARG A 28 4.80 11.94 14.35
CA ARG A 28 5.29 10.73 15.03
C ARG A 28 5.45 9.57 14.06
N TYR A 29 4.46 9.36 13.19
CA TYR A 29 4.50 8.34 12.15
C TYR A 29 5.73 8.52 11.24
N VAL A 30 5.92 9.71 10.68
CA VAL A 30 7.06 10.03 9.81
C VAL A 30 8.39 9.78 10.52
N ASN A 31 8.52 10.22 11.77
CA ASN A 31 9.75 10.00 12.55
C ASN A 31 10.02 8.52 12.79
N ASN A 32 9.00 7.73 13.14
CA ASN A 32 9.15 6.30 13.41
C ASN A 32 9.59 5.55 12.15
N VAL A 33 8.96 5.80 11.00
CA VAL A 33 9.31 5.15 9.73
C VAL A 33 10.73 5.58 9.28
N ALA A 34 11.04 6.87 9.36
CA ALA A 34 12.38 7.37 9.03
C ALA A 34 13.48 6.76 9.92
N ASN A 35 13.23 6.63 11.22
CA ASN A 35 14.15 6.00 12.15
C ASN A 35 14.30 4.50 11.88
N ALA A 36 13.21 3.79 11.54
CA ALA A 36 13.28 2.39 11.15
C ALA A 36 14.25 2.19 9.96
N PHE A 37 14.17 3.03 8.93
CA PHE A 37 15.14 2.97 7.83
C PHE A 37 16.58 3.25 8.27
N LYS A 38 16.80 4.25 9.14
CA LYS A 38 18.14 4.58 9.65
C LYS A 38 18.80 3.45 10.44
N ILE A 39 18.01 2.68 11.20
CA ILE A 39 18.52 1.54 11.97
C ILE A 39 18.61 0.23 11.16
N GLY A 40 18.31 0.27 9.85
CA GLY A 40 18.60 -0.82 8.93
C GLY A 40 17.39 -1.58 8.38
N TYR A 41 16.15 -1.22 8.71
CA TYR A 41 14.99 -1.77 8.01
C TYR A 41 15.02 -1.37 6.54
N LYS A 42 14.84 -2.35 5.65
CA LYS A 42 14.93 -2.13 4.18
C LYS A 42 13.59 -2.27 3.49
N LEU A 43 12.66 -3.03 4.05
CA LEU A 43 11.34 -3.26 3.47
C LEU A 43 10.28 -2.43 4.18
N LEU A 44 9.47 -1.73 3.41
CA LEU A 44 8.25 -1.08 3.86
C LEU A 44 7.07 -1.63 3.07
N ASP A 45 6.15 -2.25 3.78
CA ASP A 45 4.89 -2.76 3.24
C ASP A 45 3.72 -1.87 3.65
N PHE A 46 2.95 -1.40 2.69
CA PHE A 46 1.80 -0.54 2.94
C PHE A 46 0.68 -0.75 1.90
N SER A 47 -0.43 -0.08 2.09
CA SER A 47 -1.56 -0.11 1.16
C SER A 47 -2.08 1.30 0.90
N ALA A 48 -2.50 1.55 -0.34
CA ALA A 48 -3.18 2.78 -0.73
C ALA A 48 -4.43 3.08 0.13
N SER A 49 -5.04 2.03 0.68
CA SER A 49 -6.22 2.14 1.56
C SER A 49 -5.94 2.86 2.88
N TYR A 50 -4.66 3.01 3.27
CA TYR A 50 -4.30 3.68 4.55
C TYR A 50 -4.31 5.21 4.45
N GLY A 51 -4.31 5.77 3.23
CA GLY A 51 -4.42 7.22 3.01
C GLY A 51 -3.27 8.05 3.61
N ASN A 52 -2.05 7.52 3.59
CA ASN A 52 -0.86 8.12 4.21
C ASN A 52 0.35 8.16 3.27
N MET A 53 0.11 8.27 1.97
CA MET A 53 1.17 8.25 0.94
C MET A 53 2.16 9.40 1.08
N ASP A 54 1.66 10.60 1.36
CA ASP A 54 2.45 11.79 1.63
C ASP A 54 3.40 11.61 2.82
N LEU A 55 2.90 11.00 3.91
CA LEU A 55 3.70 10.72 5.11
C LEU A 55 4.80 9.68 4.86
N ILE A 56 4.51 8.67 4.04
CA ILE A 56 5.52 7.67 3.62
C ILE A 56 6.61 8.35 2.80
N GLY A 57 6.24 9.16 1.82
CA GLY A 57 7.20 9.91 1.01
C GLY A 57 8.06 10.86 1.86
N GLU A 58 7.45 11.57 2.82
CA GLU A 58 8.19 12.40 3.77
C GLU A 58 9.16 11.57 4.62
N ALA A 59 8.74 10.40 5.11
CA ALA A 59 9.59 9.53 5.91
C ALA A 59 10.80 8.99 5.12
N ILE A 60 10.61 8.60 3.86
CA ILE A 60 11.70 8.18 2.97
C ILE A 60 12.71 9.31 2.82
N ARG A 61 12.28 10.52 2.45
CA ARG A 61 13.18 11.68 2.30
C ARG A 61 13.89 12.03 3.61
N ARG A 62 13.18 12.04 4.72
CA ARG A 62 13.71 12.39 6.04
C ARG A 62 14.69 11.37 6.59
N SER A 63 14.59 10.13 6.16
CA SER A 63 15.54 9.09 6.56
C SER A 63 16.94 9.35 6.05
N GLY A 64 17.09 10.02 4.90
CA GLY A 64 18.35 10.19 4.18
C GLY A 64 18.92 8.88 3.60
N VAL A 65 18.16 7.79 3.66
CA VAL A 65 18.57 6.50 3.12
C VAL A 65 18.31 6.48 1.60
N ASP A 66 19.27 5.97 0.84
CA ASP A 66 19.13 5.86 -0.61
C ASP A 66 17.89 5.03 -0.98
N ARG A 67 16.99 5.59 -1.81
CA ARG A 67 15.77 4.93 -2.30
C ARG A 67 16.08 3.56 -2.92
N LYS A 68 17.21 3.42 -3.61
CA LYS A 68 17.61 2.17 -4.26
C LYS A 68 17.94 1.05 -3.28
N SER A 69 18.25 1.39 -2.02
CA SER A 69 18.51 0.44 -0.95
C SER A 69 17.26 0.00 -0.21
N LEU A 70 16.11 0.60 -0.51
CA LEU A 70 14.81 0.28 0.09
C LEU A 70 13.98 -0.59 -0.84
N PHE A 71 13.21 -1.51 -0.27
CA PHE A 71 12.21 -2.31 -0.96
C PHE A 71 10.81 -1.83 -0.54
N ILE A 72 10.15 -1.10 -1.42
CA ILE A 72 8.84 -0.47 -1.15
C ILE A 72 7.76 -1.29 -1.81
N THR A 73 6.84 -1.81 -0.99
CA THR A 73 5.71 -2.63 -1.44
C THR A 73 4.40 -1.87 -1.27
N THR A 74 3.53 -1.92 -2.26
CA THR A 74 2.17 -1.38 -2.17
C THR A 74 1.13 -2.31 -2.78
N ARG A 75 -0.13 -2.00 -2.55
CA ARG A 75 -1.25 -2.80 -3.06
C ARG A 75 -2.30 -1.98 -3.78
N VAL A 76 -2.80 -2.54 -4.88
CA VAL A 76 -4.04 -2.08 -5.52
C VAL A 76 -5.21 -2.40 -4.58
N SER A 77 -5.99 -1.39 -4.23
CA SER A 77 -7.17 -1.57 -3.38
C SER A 77 -8.32 -2.23 -4.13
N ASN A 78 -9.20 -2.91 -3.40
CA ASN A 78 -10.43 -3.46 -4.00
C ASN A 78 -11.29 -2.36 -4.63
N GLY A 79 -11.35 -1.18 -4.01
CA GLY A 79 -12.07 -0.03 -4.58
C GLY A 79 -11.53 0.43 -5.92
N ALA A 80 -10.19 0.41 -6.11
CA ALA A 80 -9.58 0.74 -7.40
C ALA A 80 -9.91 -0.29 -8.49
N GLN A 81 -9.98 -1.58 -8.12
CA GLN A 81 -10.43 -2.64 -9.03
C GLN A 81 -11.90 -2.46 -9.42
N LEU A 82 -12.80 -2.29 -8.43
CA LEU A 82 -14.25 -2.14 -8.64
C LEU A 82 -14.60 -0.91 -9.49
N ASN A 83 -13.84 0.17 -9.37
CA ASN A 83 -14.07 1.41 -10.10
C ASN A 83 -13.25 1.52 -11.40
N HIS A 84 -12.50 0.50 -11.77
CA HIS A 84 -11.60 0.49 -12.93
C HIS A 84 -10.59 1.66 -12.94
N THR A 85 -10.12 2.08 -11.75
CA THR A 85 -9.21 3.22 -11.55
C THR A 85 -7.83 2.81 -11.05
N VAL A 86 -7.40 1.59 -11.35
CA VAL A 86 -6.14 1.03 -10.88
C VAL A 86 -4.96 1.93 -11.21
N ARG A 87 -4.85 2.33 -12.48
CA ARG A 87 -3.78 3.17 -12.99
C ARG A 87 -3.77 4.57 -12.35
N GLU A 88 -4.91 5.24 -12.38
CA GLU A 88 -5.02 6.60 -11.86
C GLU A 88 -4.71 6.66 -10.38
N VAL A 89 -5.22 5.72 -9.60
CA VAL A 89 -4.96 5.63 -8.15
C VAL A 89 -3.49 5.35 -7.90
N PHE A 90 -2.88 4.42 -8.63
CA PHE A 90 -1.47 4.09 -8.49
C PHE A 90 -0.57 5.28 -8.82
N LEU A 91 -0.75 5.93 -9.97
CA LEU A 91 0.07 7.08 -10.37
C LEU A 91 -0.09 8.27 -9.43
N ARG A 92 -1.30 8.54 -8.93
CA ARG A 92 -1.53 9.54 -7.89
C ARG A 92 -0.73 9.21 -6.62
N ASN A 93 -0.75 7.97 -6.17
CA ASN A 93 -0.06 7.54 -4.95
C ASN A 93 1.46 7.70 -5.06
N ILE A 94 2.10 7.31 -6.18
CA ILE A 94 3.53 7.54 -6.37
C ILE A 94 3.86 9.03 -6.39
N LYS A 95 3.03 9.84 -7.04
CA LYS A 95 3.19 11.29 -7.06
C LYS A 95 3.08 11.89 -5.65
N GLU A 96 2.12 11.48 -4.85
CA GLU A 96 1.96 11.92 -3.45
C GLU A 96 3.16 11.51 -2.59
N MET A 97 3.72 10.34 -2.80
CA MET A 97 4.94 9.90 -2.14
C MET A 97 6.20 10.62 -2.63
N GLY A 98 6.18 11.19 -3.84
CA GLY A 98 7.34 11.80 -4.47
C GLY A 98 8.44 10.78 -4.77
N ILE A 99 8.05 9.60 -5.27
CA ILE A 99 8.95 8.54 -5.74
C ILE A 99 8.63 8.19 -7.19
N ASP A 100 9.60 7.64 -7.92
CA ASP A 100 9.42 7.32 -9.35
C ASP A 100 8.89 5.90 -9.57
N TYR A 101 9.11 5.00 -8.61
CA TYR A 101 8.74 3.59 -8.73
C TYR A 101 8.50 2.94 -7.36
N VAL A 102 7.78 1.81 -7.37
CA VAL A 102 7.73 0.86 -6.25
C VAL A 102 8.47 -0.43 -6.62
N ASP A 103 9.00 -1.12 -5.61
CA ASP A 103 9.72 -2.39 -5.86
C ASP A 103 8.74 -3.54 -6.07
N LEU A 104 7.61 -3.58 -5.37
CA LEU A 104 6.58 -4.59 -5.53
C LEU A 104 5.18 -3.98 -5.55
N LEU A 105 4.40 -4.34 -6.56
CA LEU A 105 2.97 -4.07 -6.62
C LEU A 105 2.19 -5.38 -6.55
N GLN A 106 1.25 -5.45 -5.64
CA GLN A 106 0.30 -6.56 -5.49
C GLN A 106 -1.13 -6.02 -5.59
N PHE A 107 -2.12 -6.81 -5.92
CA PHE A 107 -3.49 -6.46 -5.57
C PHE A 107 -3.82 -7.00 -4.17
N HIS A 108 -4.74 -6.33 -3.47
CA HIS A 108 -5.04 -6.67 -2.07
C HIS A 108 -5.84 -7.96 -1.95
N TRP A 109 -6.83 -8.15 -2.84
CA TRP A 109 -7.65 -9.35 -2.99
C TRP A 109 -7.95 -9.58 -4.47
N PRO A 110 -8.11 -10.83 -4.91
CA PRO A 110 -8.58 -11.12 -6.26
C PRO A 110 -10.09 -10.83 -6.33
N VAL A 111 -10.46 -9.60 -6.70
CA VAL A 111 -11.87 -9.22 -6.88
C VAL A 111 -12.43 -10.00 -8.06
N THR A 112 -13.44 -10.81 -7.82
CA THR A 112 -14.06 -11.69 -8.81
C THR A 112 -14.35 -10.95 -10.11
N GLU A 113 -14.06 -11.57 -11.24
CA GLU A 113 -14.18 -11.03 -12.61
C GLU A 113 -13.27 -9.84 -12.95
N LEU A 114 -12.63 -9.18 -11.98
CA LEU A 114 -11.84 -7.98 -12.21
C LEU A 114 -10.33 -8.17 -12.01
N TYR A 115 -9.90 -9.20 -11.27
CA TYR A 115 -8.48 -9.37 -10.94
C TYR A 115 -7.60 -9.68 -12.16
N LEU A 116 -8.14 -10.26 -13.22
CA LEU A 116 -7.39 -10.51 -14.47
C LEU A 116 -7.10 -9.20 -15.22
N ASP A 117 -8.07 -8.30 -15.30
CA ASP A 117 -7.87 -6.97 -15.90
C ASP A 117 -6.97 -6.11 -15.02
N THR A 118 -7.10 -6.23 -13.70
CA THR A 118 -6.17 -5.63 -12.74
C THR A 118 -4.75 -6.12 -12.99
N TRP A 119 -4.55 -7.42 -13.20
CA TRP A 119 -3.22 -7.99 -13.50
C TRP A 119 -2.63 -7.40 -14.77
N ARG A 120 -3.39 -7.33 -15.86
CA ARG A 120 -2.95 -6.70 -17.11
C ARG A 120 -2.54 -5.24 -16.93
N GLU A 121 -3.26 -4.49 -16.10
CA GLU A 121 -2.90 -3.10 -15.84
C GLU A 121 -1.63 -2.99 -14.98
N MET A 122 -1.43 -3.89 -14.03
CA MET A 122 -0.18 -3.98 -13.26
C MET A 122 1.01 -4.32 -14.16
N GLU A 123 0.84 -5.19 -15.16
CA GLU A 123 1.87 -5.50 -16.16
C GLU A 123 2.24 -4.27 -17.00
N ARG A 124 1.26 -3.46 -17.42
CA ARG A 124 1.52 -2.20 -18.13
C ARG A 124 2.33 -1.23 -17.28
N LEU A 125 2.00 -1.09 -16.00
CA LEU A 125 2.77 -0.25 -15.06
C LEU A 125 4.21 -0.77 -14.90
N LYS A 126 4.43 -2.08 -14.95
CA LYS A 126 5.78 -2.67 -14.96
C LYS A 126 6.52 -2.38 -16.27
N ASP A 127 5.88 -2.53 -17.42
CA ASP A 127 6.46 -2.21 -18.73
C ASP A 127 6.90 -0.74 -18.82
N GLU A 128 6.18 0.16 -18.19
CA GLU A 128 6.47 1.60 -18.13
C GLU A 128 7.56 1.95 -17.09
N GLY A 129 8.02 0.99 -16.30
CA GLY A 129 9.09 1.19 -15.31
C GLY A 129 8.63 1.70 -13.93
N TYR A 130 7.34 1.84 -13.69
CA TYR A 130 6.80 2.26 -12.39
C TYR A 130 6.84 1.15 -11.34
N VAL A 131 6.96 -0.11 -11.76
CA VAL A 131 6.94 -1.29 -10.88
C VAL A 131 8.06 -2.24 -11.26
N ARG A 132 8.85 -2.71 -10.29
CA ARG A 132 9.93 -3.68 -10.54
C ARG A 132 9.45 -5.12 -10.51
N HIS A 133 8.64 -5.46 -9.52
CA HIS A 133 8.15 -6.82 -9.28
C HIS A 133 6.63 -6.82 -9.16
N LEU A 134 6.00 -7.90 -9.63
CA LEU A 134 4.56 -8.12 -9.51
C LEU A 134 4.29 -9.28 -8.57
N GLY A 135 3.27 -9.13 -7.75
CA GLY A 135 2.85 -10.16 -6.83
C GLY A 135 1.34 -10.19 -6.63
N VAL A 136 0.89 -11.15 -5.87
CA VAL A 136 -0.51 -11.34 -5.52
C VAL A 136 -0.69 -11.41 -4.01
N ALA A 137 -1.84 -10.97 -3.51
CA ALA A 137 -2.21 -11.22 -2.13
C ALA A 137 -3.56 -11.93 -2.07
N ASN A 138 -3.69 -12.84 -1.11
CA ASN A 138 -4.90 -13.63 -0.83
C ASN A 138 -5.39 -14.48 -2.02
N CYS A 139 -4.50 -14.88 -2.92
CA CYS A 139 -4.81 -15.77 -4.03
C CYS A 139 -4.74 -17.24 -3.61
N HIS A 140 -5.74 -18.00 -4.00
CA HIS A 140 -5.72 -19.46 -4.01
C HIS A 140 -5.23 -19.97 -5.35
N GLN A 141 -5.00 -21.30 -5.43
CA GLN A 141 -4.49 -21.98 -6.63
C GLN A 141 -5.27 -21.60 -7.90
N HIS A 142 -6.59 -21.69 -7.89
CA HIS A 142 -7.42 -21.38 -9.06
C HIS A 142 -7.24 -19.96 -9.59
N HIS A 143 -7.03 -18.94 -8.70
CA HIS A 143 -6.76 -17.58 -9.15
C HIS A 143 -5.42 -17.49 -9.90
N LEU A 144 -4.39 -18.19 -9.40
CA LEU A 144 -3.08 -18.22 -10.05
C LEU A 144 -3.14 -18.94 -11.40
N GLU A 145 -3.87 -20.04 -11.50
CA GLU A 145 -4.05 -20.77 -12.76
C GLU A 145 -4.71 -19.90 -13.83
N GLU A 146 -5.69 -19.07 -13.46
CA GLU A 146 -6.29 -18.10 -14.38
C GLU A 146 -5.30 -16.99 -14.79
N ILE A 147 -4.54 -16.46 -13.84
CA ILE A 147 -3.49 -15.47 -14.13
C ILE A 147 -2.45 -16.08 -15.07
N PHE A 148 -1.99 -17.32 -14.84
CA PHE A 148 -0.98 -17.98 -15.67
C PHE A 148 -1.42 -18.18 -17.13
N LYS A 149 -2.73 -18.27 -17.39
CA LYS A 149 -3.26 -18.37 -18.76
C LYS A 149 -3.10 -17.09 -19.58
N ILE A 150 -2.99 -15.92 -18.90
CA ILE A 150 -3.03 -14.63 -19.58
C ILE A 150 -1.81 -13.75 -19.34
N CYS A 151 -0.95 -14.09 -18.38
CA CYS A 151 0.10 -13.21 -17.91
C CYS A 151 1.31 -13.19 -18.85
N LYS A 152 1.87 -12.00 -19.07
CA LYS A 152 3.20 -11.77 -19.62
C LYS A 152 4.29 -12.02 -18.57
N TYR A 153 4.04 -11.56 -17.33
CA TYR A 153 4.90 -11.73 -16.17
C TYR A 153 4.18 -12.62 -15.15
N LYS A 154 4.82 -13.69 -14.70
CA LYS A 154 4.29 -14.49 -13.59
C LYS A 154 4.39 -13.72 -12.28
N PRO A 155 3.45 -13.91 -11.32
CA PRO A 155 3.63 -13.43 -9.97
C PRO A 155 4.93 -13.93 -9.36
N GLU A 156 5.74 -13.01 -8.84
CA GLU A 156 7.04 -13.33 -8.23
C GLU A 156 6.90 -13.54 -6.71
N ILE A 157 5.86 -12.96 -6.10
CA ILE A 157 5.60 -13.02 -4.68
C ILE A 157 4.11 -13.25 -4.44
N GLY A 158 3.79 -14.21 -3.56
CA GLY A 158 2.46 -14.42 -3.03
C GLY A 158 2.40 -14.14 -1.53
N GLN A 159 1.39 -13.38 -1.10
CA GLN A 159 1.15 -13.09 0.30
C GLN A 159 -0.24 -13.58 0.71
N PHE A 160 -0.33 -14.34 1.80
CA PHE A 160 -1.59 -14.85 2.33
C PHE A 160 -1.50 -15.10 3.84
N GLU A 161 -2.65 -15.21 4.47
CA GLU A 161 -2.75 -15.46 5.91
C GLU A 161 -2.22 -16.84 6.26
N ILE A 162 -1.27 -16.90 7.21
CA ILE A 162 -0.74 -18.13 7.81
C ILE A 162 -0.58 -17.92 9.30
N HIS A 163 -1.12 -18.82 10.10
CA HIS A 163 -0.91 -18.88 11.54
C HIS A 163 -1.18 -20.30 12.10
N PRO A 164 -0.89 -20.62 13.35
CA PRO A 164 -1.02 -21.99 13.91
C PRO A 164 -2.38 -22.66 13.72
N LEU A 165 -3.46 -21.85 13.68
CA LEU A 165 -4.82 -22.36 13.46
C LEU A 165 -5.23 -22.39 11.97
N PHE A 166 -4.41 -21.81 11.08
CA PHE A 166 -4.65 -21.76 9.64
C PHE A 166 -3.34 -21.93 8.87
N THR A 167 -2.88 -23.17 8.78
CA THR A 167 -1.51 -23.49 8.36
C THR A 167 -1.27 -23.46 6.85
N GLN A 168 -2.31 -23.44 6.03
CA GLN A 168 -2.25 -23.33 4.56
C GLN A 168 -1.26 -24.30 3.87
N LYS A 169 -1.04 -25.49 4.41
CA LYS A 169 0.01 -26.42 3.93
C LYS A 169 -0.06 -26.69 2.42
N THR A 170 -1.25 -26.98 1.90
CA THR A 170 -1.46 -27.23 0.46
C THR A 170 -1.15 -26.00 -0.37
N LEU A 171 -1.56 -24.82 0.09
CA LEU A 171 -1.28 -23.58 -0.64
C LEU A 171 0.22 -23.25 -0.63
N ILE A 172 0.90 -23.45 0.50
CA ILE A 172 2.35 -23.28 0.60
C ILE A 172 3.09 -24.17 -0.38
N GLU A 173 2.71 -25.44 -0.48
CA GLU A 173 3.34 -26.38 -1.44
C GLU A 173 3.11 -25.95 -2.90
N TYR A 174 1.94 -25.41 -3.20
CA TYR A 174 1.63 -24.91 -4.53
C TYR A 174 2.43 -23.66 -4.93
N TYR A 175 2.77 -22.80 -3.94
CA TYR A 175 3.55 -21.58 -4.16
C TYR A 175 5.08 -21.82 -4.26
N LYS A 176 5.57 -23.00 -3.93
CA LYS A 176 7.00 -23.40 -4.08
C LYS A 176 7.33 -23.74 -5.53
#